data_d30c82f775da50b2adeb852666c337aa
#
_entry.id   d30c82f775da50b2adeb852666c337aa
#
_cell.length_a   1.000
_cell.length_b   1.000
_cell.length_c   1.000
_cell.angle_alpha   90.00
_cell.angle_beta   90.00
_cell.angle_gamma   90.00
#
_symmetry.space_group_name_H-M   'P 1'
#
loop_
_entity.id
_entity.type
_entity.pdbx_description
1 polymer ?
#
loop_
_entity_poly.entity_id
_entity_poly.type
_entity_poly.pdbx_seq_one_letter_code
_entity_poly.pdbx_strand_id
1 'polypeptide(L)'
;ELADIDLRDLLTMQSGFKVTDDVRTYQTKWVKGCINNSMAAKPGSRFAYDSMDTYLISAILTKVTRSTLFEYLKPRLFEPLHITKVNWEWSPEGISCGGWGLYLQPESMAKFGQLLLNKGKWGGKQLIPASWVEEMMKLQVKSSNYGYQMWICSNPGTAKADGAFGQYIIVMPKEDMVAVITQSMTGDAGRREQEMLYRLVLPGIKETYIPDERGYKNLARKQASYVLPYAPGKASSARQATISSTTYQLSKNRLGWKTISIAPEGQNLIVSINTEKHGTVRLRCGHKTWTTSSVPVAFPPYSRSTTQGAFSGFSKPFTAASSYGWKDTNVLETKTHFVDWMSGFTLTFYFESKTPTLYVKYNYEKSKYSFALKPEGKK
;
A
#
# COMPACT_ATOMS: atom_id res chain seq x y z
N GLU A 1 6.32 16.83 -31.14
CA GLU A 1 5.42 15.91 -30.36
C GLU A 1 5.42 16.24 -28.86
N LEU A 2 6.58 16.44 -28.21
CA LEU A 2 6.60 16.84 -26.79
C LEU A 2 5.92 18.19 -26.51
N ALA A 3 6.04 19.14 -27.44
CA ALA A 3 5.44 20.45 -27.31
C ALA A 3 3.90 20.43 -27.49
N ASP A 4 3.36 19.34 -27.96
CA ASP A 4 1.94 19.16 -28.23
C ASP A 4 1.20 18.53 -27.02
N ILE A 5 1.94 18.08 -25.99
CA ILE A 5 1.34 17.51 -24.77
C ILE A 5 0.77 18.64 -23.92
N ASP A 6 -0.52 18.59 -23.65
CA ASP A 6 -1.18 19.51 -22.73
C ASP A 6 -1.49 18.86 -21.36
N LEU A 7 -2.01 19.67 -20.42
CA LEU A 7 -2.38 19.17 -19.08
C LEU A 7 -3.52 18.16 -19.13
N ARG A 8 -4.41 18.26 -20.11
CA ARG A 8 -5.51 17.33 -20.28
C ARG A 8 -4.99 15.95 -20.62
N ASP A 9 -3.99 15.87 -21.52
CA ASP A 9 -3.36 14.60 -21.92
C ASP A 9 -2.75 13.89 -20.71
N LEU A 10 -2.04 14.63 -19.86
CA LEU A 10 -1.49 14.08 -18.62
C LEU A 10 -2.58 13.65 -17.62
N LEU A 11 -3.62 14.48 -17.44
CA LEU A 11 -4.74 14.19 -16.52
C LEU A 11 -5.57 12.99 -16.97
N THR A 12 -5.61 12.71 -18.27
CA THR A 12 -6.38 11.60 -18.88
C THR A 12 -5.53 10.39 -19.22
N MET A 13 -4.24 10.37 -18.86
CA MET A 13 -3.32 9.26 -19.21
C MET A 13 -3.18 9.05 -20.72
N GLN A 14 -3.13 10.14 -21.47
CA GLN A 14 -3.02 10.18 -22.92
C GLN A 14 -1.81 10.98 -23.40
N SER A 15 -0.77 11.11 -22.60
CA SER A 15 0.47 11.82 -22.95
C SER A 15 1.13 11.32 -24.23
N GLY A 16 0.90 10.06 -24.57
CA GLY A 16 1.53 9.42 -25.72
C GLY A 16 2.91 8.84 -25.44
N PHE A 17 3.46 9.01 -24.24
CA PHE A 17 4.72 8.37 -23.86
C PHE A 17 4.61 6.85 -23.86
N LYS A 18 5.73 6.20 -24.15
CA LYS A 18 5.88 4.77 -23.92
C LYS A 18 5.88 4.50 -22.41
N VAL A 19 4.91 3.74 -21.91
CA VAL A 19 4.87 3.36 -20.50
C VAL A 19 6.11 2.55 -20.14
N THR A 20 6.88 3.04 -19.16
CA THR A 20 8.09 2.38 -18.71
C THR A 20 8.37 2.71 -17.24
N ASP A 21 8.88 1.74 -16.51
CA ASP A 21 9.43 1.95 -15.16
C ASP A 21 10.88 2.47 -15.18
N ASP A 22 11.51 2.55 -16.33
CA ASP A 22 12.94 2.90 -16.48
C ASP A 22 13.26 4.33 -16.02
N VAL A 23 12.29 5.24 -16.07
CA VAL A 23 12.46 6.61 -15.57
C VAL A 23 12.88 6.62 -14.09
N ARG A 24 12.38 5.69 -13.29
CA ARG A 24 12.72 5.55 -11.86
C ARG A 24 14.12 5.00 -11.62
N THR A 25 14.78 4.53 -12.66
CA THR A 25 16.20 4.13 -12.61
C THR A 25 17.15 5.32 -12.70
N TYR A 26 16.67 6.49 -13.15
CA TYR A 26 17.44 7.73 -13.11
C TYR A 26 17.57 8.20 -11.66
N GLN A 27 18.75 8.12 -11.13
CA GLN A 27 19.02 8.36 -9.70
C GLN A 27 18.73 9.79 -9.23
N THR A 28 18.77 10.79 -10.11
CA THR A 28 18.72 12.21 -9.71
C THR A 28 17.85 13.10 -10.60
N LYS A 29 17.32 12.65 -11.72
CA LYS A 29 16.67 13.52 -12.73
C LYS A 29 15.43 12.84 -13.36
N TRP A 30 14.41 12.61 -12.57
CA TRP A 30 13.19 11.93 -13.04
C TRP A 30 12.41 12.77 -14.06
N VAL A 31 12.31 14.10 -13.87
CA VAL A 31 11.66 14.98 -14.86
C VAL A 31 12.35 14.85 -16.21
N LYS A 32 13.71 14.89 -16.24
CA LYS A 32 14.46 14.70 -17.47
C LYS A 32 14.23 13.32 -18.08
N GLY A 33 14.14 12.29 -17.24
CA GLY A 33 13.82 10.92 -17.68
C GLY A 33 12.47 10.83 -18.36
N CYS A 34 11.43 11.45 -17.80
CA CYS A 34 10.11 11.52 -18.41
C CYS A 34 10.12 12.23 -19.78
N ILE A 35 10.73 13.42 -19.82
CA ILE A 35 10.79 14.25 -21.04
C ILE A 35 11.59 13.57 -22.16
N ASN A 36 12.63 12.84 -21.81
CA ASN A 36 13.45 12.09 -22.77
C ASN A 36 12.88 10.72 -23.13
N ASN A 37 11.73 10.34 -22.58
CA ASN A 37 11.09 9.08 -22.90
C ASN A 37 10.59 9.07 -24.34
N SER A 38 10.57 7.90 -24.98
CA SER A 38 10.09 7.77 -26.35
C SER A 38 8.56 7.90 -26.41
N MET A 39 8.07 8.45 -27.52
CA MET A 39 6.64 8.48 -27.81
C MET A 39 6.20 7.14 -28.40
N ALA A 40 5.06 6.64 -27.94
CA ALA A 40 4.41 5.44 -28.47
C ALA A 40 3.13 5.76 -29.25
N ALA A 41 2.61 6.99 -29.10
CA ALA A 41 1.43 7.50 -29.79
C ALA A 41 1.47 9.03 -29.81
N LYS A 42 0.61 9.65 -30.62
CA LYS A 42 0.39 11.10 -30.57
C LYS A 42 -0.32 11.46 -29.25
N PRO A 43 0.01 12.62 -28.61
CA PRO A 43 -0.73 13.13 -27.46
C PRO A 43 -2.24 13.14 -27.73
N GLY A 44 -3.04 12.81 -26.73
CA GLY A 44 -4.50 12.75 -26.80
C GLY A 44 -5.09 11.58 -27.58
N SER A 45 -4.28 10.76 -28.26
CA SER A 45 -4.80 9.74 -29.20
C SER A 45 -4.98 8.36 -28.58
N ARG A 46 -4.28 8.05 -27.50
CA ARG A 46 -4.26 6.70 -26.91
C ARG A 46 -4.16 6.76 -25.39
N PHE A 47 -5.05 6.04 -24.71
CA PHE A 47 -4.93 5.80 -23.28
C PHE A 47 -3.80 4.80 -22.98
N ALA A 48 -2.91 5.19 -22.06
CA ALA A 48 -1.87 4.33 -21.54
C ALA A 48 -1.57 4.73 -20.09
N TYR A 49 -2.17 4.03 -19.12
CA TYR A 49 -2.03 4.39 -17.70
C TYR A 49 -0.56 4.44 -17.28
N ASP A 50 -0.09 5.62 -16.93
CA ASP A 50 1.29 5.86 -16.48
C ASP A 50 1.33 6.80 -15.28
N SER A 51 1.87 6.30 -14.17
CA SER A 51 2.08 7.11 -12.97
C SER A 51 3.03 8.30 -13.19
N MET A 52 3.86 8.23 -14.24
CA MET A 52 4.78 9.32 -14.57
C MET A 52 4.05 10.52 -15.17
N ASP A 53 2.91 10.33 -15.83
CA ASP A 53 2.06 11.46 -16.27
C ASP A 53 1.62 12.30 -15.07
N THR A 54 1.17 11.66 -13.99
CA THR A 54 0.80 12.37 -12.76
C THR A 54 2.01 12.94 -12.01
N TYR A 55 3.16 12.30 -12.09
CA TYR A 55 4.41 12.88 -11.57
C TYR A 55 4.79 14.16 -12.32
N LEU A 56 4.62 14.21 -13.64
CA LEU A 56 4.85 15.43 -14.43
C LEU A 56 3.89 16.56 -14.04
N ILE A 57 2.61 16.27 -13.74
CA ILE A 57 1.67 17.26 -13.20
C ILE A 57 2.21 17.85 -11.90
N SER A 58 2.71 17.01 -10.99
CA SER A 58 3.33 17.46 -9.74
C SER A 58 4.57 18.33 -9.99
N ALA A 59 5.39 17.96 -10.96
CA ALA A 59 6.59 18.72 -11.34
C ALA A 59 6.23 20.08 -11.94
N ILE A 60 5.22 20.15 -12.80
CA ILE A 60 4.71 21.41 -13.38
C ILE A 60 4.19 22.31 -12.26
N LEU A 61 3.37 21.77 -11.35
CA LEU A 61 2.83 22.53 -10.23
C LEU A 61 3.97 23.05 -9.35
N THR A 62 4.95 22.22 -9.01
CA THR A 62 6.11 22.62 -8.21
C THR A 62 6.88 23.75 -8.88
N LYS A 63 7.09 23.69 -10.18
CA LYS A 63 7.78 24.74 -10.95
C LYS A 63 7.01 26.06 -10.96
N VAL A 64 5.70 26.00 -11.17
CA VAL A 64 4.84 27.20 -11.28
C VAL A 64 4.62 27.86 -9.94
N THR A 65 4.40 27.08 -8.89
CA THR A 65 4.10 27.59 -7.54
C THR A 65 5.33 27.81 -6.67
N ARG A 66 6.47 27.27 -7.06
CA ARG A 66 7.71 27.23 -6.25
C ARG A 66 7.52 26.56 -4.88
N SER A 67 6.55 25.65 -4.80
CA SER A 67 6.21 24.87 -3.61
C SER A 67 6.05 23.42 -4.01
N THR A 68 6.41 22.48 -3.14
CA THR A 68 6.06 21.07 -3.37
C THR A 68 4.54 20.90 -3.39
N LEU A 69 4.06 19.84 -4.02
CA LEU A 69 2.62 19.54 -4.02
C LEU A 69 2.07 19.41 -2.60
N PHE A 70 2.85 18.84 -1.68
CA PHE A 70 2.46 18.76 -0.27
C PHE A 70 2.31 20.14 0.38
N GLU A 71 3.31 21.02 0.23
CA GLU A 71 3.27 22.39 0.80
C GLU A 71 2.14 23.23 0.20
N TYR A 72 1.90 23.08 -1.10
CA TYR A 72 0.82 23.78 -1.79
C TYR A 72 -0.56 23.34 -1.30
N LEU A 73 -0.76 22.04 -1.11
CA LEU A 73 -2.04 21.47 -0.68
C LEU A 73 -2.29 21.57 0.83
N LYS A 74 -1.23 21.70 1.64
CA LYS A 74 -1.38 21.75 3.09
C LYS A 74 -2.39 22.81 3.54
N PRO A 75 -2.25 24.12 3.25
CA PRO A 75 -3.22 25.13 3.67
C PRO A 75 -4.54 25.11 2.87
N ARG A 76 -4.56 24.50 1.67
CA ARG A 76 -5.70 24.53 0.75
C ARG A 76 -6.62 23.32 0.85
N LEU A 77 -6.08 22.18 1.29
CA LEU A 77 -6.80 20.92 1.34
C LEU A 77 -6.66 20.24 2.71
N PHE A 78 -5.43 19.95 3.15
CA PHE A 78 -5.23 19.12 4.34
C PHE A 78 -5.68 19.81 5.63
N GLU A 79 -5.31 21.06 5.85
CA GLU A 79 -5.73 21.83 7.04
C GLU A 79 -7.24 22.06 7.08
N PRO A 80 -7.91 22.54 6.01
CA PRO A 80 -9.36 22.68 6.01
C PRO A 80 -10.12 21.38 6.29
N LEU A 81 -9.61 20.24 5.84
CA LEU A 81 -10.17 18.90 6.09
C LEU A 81 -9.76 18.33 7.46
N HIS A 82 -8.96 19.04 8.26
CA HIS A 82 -8.35 18.52 9.48
C HIS A 82 -7.62 17.18 9.27
N ILE A 83 -6.85 17.10 8.17
CA ILE A 83 -5.96 15.98 7.85
C ILE A 83 -4.56 16.35 8.33
N THR A 84 -4.16 15.80 9.48
CA THR A 84 -2.89 16.14 10.14
C THR A 84 -1.80 15.11 9.94
N LYS A 85 -2.17 13.86 9.66
CA LYS A 85 -1.22 12.75 9.45
C LYS A 85 -1.10 12.45 7.96
N VAL A 86 -0.13 13.08 7.33
CA VAL A 86 0.17 12.94 5.91
C VAL A 86 1.65 12.63 5.76
N ASN A 87 1.97 11.58 5.04
CA ASN A 87 3.32 11.35 4.51
C ASN A 87 3.23 11.29 2.99
N TRP A 88 4.18 11.89 2.31
CA TRP A 88 4.23 11.87 0.85
C TRP A 88 5.66 11.63 0.38
N GLU A 89 5.85 10.63 -0.46
CA GLU A 89 7.14 10.37 -1.07
C GLU A 89 7.52 11.49 -2.05
N TRP A 90 8.81 11.74 -2.19
CA TRP A 90 9.33 12.66 -3.19
C TRP A 90 10.44 12.03 -4.02
N SER A 91 10.62 12.54 -5.21
CA SER A 91 11.70 12.18 -6.11
C SER A 91 13.06 12.66 -5.57
N PRO A 92 14.19 12.18 -6.13
CA PRO A 92 15.51 12.72 -5.82
C PRO A 92 15.66 14.23 -6.08
N GLU A 93 14.77 14.82 -6.89
CA GLU A 93 14.70 16.24 -7.19
C GLU A 93 13.88 17.04 -6.15
N GLY A 94 13.34 16.37 -5.11
CA GLY A 94 12.51 17.00 -4.08
C GLY A 94 11.06 17.28 -4.52
N ILE A 95 10.61 16.69 -5.61
CA ILE A 95 9.24 16.84 -6.13
C ILE A 95 8.37 15.74 -5.56
N SER A 96 7.19 16.07 -5.00
CA SER A 96 6.24 15.06 -4.51
C SER A 96 5.85 14.10 -5.62
N CYS A 97 5.83 12.79 -5.33
CA CYS A 97 5.43 11.77 -6.28
C CYS A 97 3.91 11.85 -6.53
N GLY A 98 3.48 12.51 -7.61
CA GLY A 98 2.06 12.73 -7.89
C GLY A 98 1.28 11.44 -8.16
N GLY A 99 1.93 10.46 -8.81
CA GLY A 99 1.33 9.19 -9.23
C GLY A 99 1.33 8.08 -8.16
N TRP A 100 2.00 8.28 -7.02
CA TRP A 100 2.07 7.33 -5.91
C TRP A 100 2.61 8.00 -4.64
N GLY A 101 2.68 7.25 -3.56
CA GLY A 101 3.44 7.64 -2.36
C GLY A 101 2.75 8.63 -1.44
N LEU A 102 1.45 8.89 -1.60
CA LEU A 102 0.66 9.61 -0.61
C LEU A 102 0.06 8.61 0.39
N TYR A 103 0.39 8.78 1.67
CA TYR A 103 -0.07 7.94 2.78
C TYR A 103 -1.03 8.72 3.65
N LEU A 104 -2.25 8.22 3.76
CA LEU A 104 -3.34 8.80 4.53
C LEU A 104 -3.96 7.75 5.45
N GLN A 105 -4.55 8.20 6.56
CA GLN A 105 -5.42 7.35 7.37
C GLN A 105 -6.76 7.14 6.64
N PRO A 106 -7.46 6.00 6.85
CA PRO A 106 -8.76 5.73 6.22
C PRO A 106 -9.78 6.86 6.42
N GLU A 107 -9.83 7.47 7.62
CA GLU A 107 -10.71 8.60 7.90
C GLU A 107 -10.35 9.83 7.06
N SER A 108 -9.07 10.05 6.78
CA SER A 108 -8.60 11.14 5.92
C SER A 108 -8.99 10.90 4.47
N MET A 109 -8.93 9.65 4.01
CA MET A 109 -9.42 9.25 2.70
C MET A 109 -10.94 9.47 2.59
N ALA A 110 -11.70 9.12 3.64
CA ALA A 110 -13.14 9.35 3.69
C ALA A 110 -13.50 10.85 3.65
N LYS A 111 -12.76 11.71 4.35
CA LYS A 111 -12.95 13.17 4.29
C LYS A 111 -12.73 13.70 2.87
N PHE A 112 -11.71 13.22 2.16
CA PHE A 112 -11.48 13.59 0.78
C PHE A 112 -12.63 13.10 -0.13
N GLY A 113 -13.05 11.84 0.03
CA GLY A 113 -14.22 11.32 -0.68
C GLY A 113 -15.50 12.14 -0.41
N GLN A 114 -15.74 12.51 0.85
CA GLN A 114 -16.88 13.36 1.24
C GLN A 114 -16.79 14.76 0.63
N LEU A 115 -15.60 15.34 0.53
CA LEU A 115 -15.38 16.60 -0.18
C LEU A 115 -15.84 16.51 -1.64
N LEU A 116 -15.48 15.41 -2.33
CA LEU A 116 -15.90 15.17 -3.72
C LEU A 116 -17.42 14.94 -3.80
N LEU A 117 -17.98 14.14 -2.89
CA LEU A 117 -19.44 13.91 -2.81
C LEU A 117 -20.20 15.21 -2.64
N ASN A 118 -19.69 16.13 -1.83
CA ASN A 118 -20.24 17.47 -1.60
C ASN A 118 -19.84 18.48 -2.69
N LYS A 119 -19.46 18.02 -3.87
CA LYS A 119 -19.05 18.87 -5.00
C LYS A 119 -17.98 19.92 -4.62
N GLY A 120 -17.00 19.50 -3.82
CA GLY A 120 -15.88 20.34 -3.39
C GLY A 120 -16.17 21.30 -2.24
N LYS A 121 -17.33 21.18 -1.58
CA LYS A 121 -17.71 22.01 -0.44
C LYS A 121 -17.42 21.31 0.89
N TRP A 122 -16.79 22.01 1.83
CA TRP A 122 -16.48 21.52 3.17
C TRP A 122 -16.63 22.61 4.23
N GLY A 123 -17.35 22.32 5.32
CA GLY A 123 -17.57 23.29 6.39
C GLY A 123 -18.16 24.62 5.91
N GLY A 124 -19.03 24.59 4.92
CA GLY A 124 -19.63 25.79 4.32
C GLY A 124 -18.75 26.49 3.27
N LYS A 125 -17.47 26.13 3.11
CA LYS A 125 -16.53 26.74 2.16
C LYS A 125 -16.36 25.87 0.91
N GLN A 126 -16.27 26.52 -0.25
CA GLN A 126 -15.92 25.87 -1.51
C GLN A 126 -14.39 25.74 -1.59
N LEU A 127 -13.85 24.52 -1.42
CA LEU A 127 -12.42 24.25 -1.50
C LEU A 127 -11.99 23.88 -2.92
N ILE A 128 -12.83 23.17 -3.66
CA ILE A 128 -12.63 22.79 -5.06
C ILE A 128 -13.85 23.28 -5.84
N PRO A 129 -13.71 23.92 -6.99
CA PRO A 129 -14.87 24.33 -7.79
C PRO A 129 -15.80 23.16 -8.09
N ALA A 130 -17.11 23.33 -7.92
CA ALA A 130 -18.10 22.28 -8.15
C ALA A 130 -18.03 21.73 -9.59
N SER A 131 -17.89 22.62 -10.57
CA SER A 131 -17.73 22.27 -11.97
C SER A 131 -16.51 21.39 -12.23
N TRP A 132 -15.40 21.61 -11.48
CA TRP A 132 -14.21 20.75 -11.61
C TRP A 132 -14.45 19.36 -11.03
N VAL A 133 -15.11 19.25 -9.87
CA VAL A 133 -15.47 17.95 -9.30
C VAL A 133 -16.39 17.16 -10.25
N GLU A 134 -17.36 17.84 -10.86
CA GLU A 134 -18.24 17.23 -11.85
C GLU A 134 -17.47 16.76 -13.10
N GLU A 135 -16.54 17.57 -13.60
CA GLU A 135 -15.72 17.19 -14.75
C GLU A 135 -14.73 16.05 -14.47
N MET A 136 -14.08 16.04 -13.30
CA MET A 136 -13.13 14.98 -12.98
C MET A 136 -13.79 13.61 -12.81
N MET A 137 -15.05 13.58 -12.41
CA MET A 137 -15.84 12.36 -12.23
C MET A 137 -16.64 11.96 -13.48
N LYS A 138 -16.55 12.71 -14.59
CA LYS A 138 -17.13 12.35 -15.89
C LYS A 138 -16.18 11.49 -16.69
N LEU A 139 -16.75 10.69 -17.58
CA LEU A 139 -16.02 9.90 -18.57
C LEU A 139 -15.33 10.83 -19.58
N GLN A 140 -14.01 10.93 -19.51
CA GLN A 140 -13.17 11.69 -20.44
C GLN A 140 -12.60 10.79 -21.54
N VAL A 141 -12.29 9.53 -21.21
CA VAL A 141 -11.69 8.56 -22.14
C VAL A 141 -12.57 7.31 -22.24
N LYS A 142 -13.36 7.22 -23.30
CA LYS A 142 -14.35 6.12 -23.48
C LYS A 142 -13.70 4.74 -23.50
N SER A 143 -12.52 4.60 -24.11
CA SER A 143 -11.86 3.30 -24.28
C SER A 143 -11.35 2.67 -22.96
N SER A 144 -11.33 3.43 -21.85
CA SER A 144 -10.73 2.98 -20.59
C SER A 144 -11.54 3.27 -19.34
N ASN A 145 -12.73 3.84 -19.47
CA ASN A 145 -13.55 4.27 -18.31
C ASN A 145 -12.80 5.23 -17.38
N TYR A 146 -12.12 6.24 -17.95
CA TYR A 146 -11.28 7.16 -17.19
C TYR A 146 -11.79 8.60 -17.27
N GLY A 147 -11.80 9.29 -16.12
CA GLY A 147 -12.06 10.71 -15.98
C GLY A 147 -10.75 11.50 -15.86
N TYR A 148 -10.75 12.61 -15.12
CA TYR A 148 -9.53 13.30 -14.74
C TYR A 148 -8.98 12.68 -13.45
N GLN A 149 -8.00 11.78 -13.57
CA GLN A 149 -7.35 11.04 -12.47
C GLN A 149 -8.34 10.21 -11.62
N MET A 150 -9.52 9.91 -12.15
CA MET A 150 -10.55 9.09 -11.51
C MET A 150 -11.00 7.97 -12.46
N TRP A 151 -11.16 6.79 -11.95
CA TRP A 151 -11.80 5.68 -12.65
C TRP A 151 -13.30 5.76 -12.56
N ILE A 152 -13.98 5.70 -13.70
CA ILE A 152 -15.44 5.66 -13.75
C ILE A 152 -15.91 4.23 -13.57
N CYS A 153 -16.77 4.00 -12.61
CA CYS A 153 -17.23 2.66 -12.23
C CYS A 153 -18.48 2.24 -13.02
N SER A 154 -18.79 0.94 -12.98
CA SER A 154 -19.99 0.38 -13.63
C SER A 154 -21.30 0.81 -12.97
N ASN A 155 -21.28 1.13 -11.66
CA ASN A 155 -22.43 1.74 -10.99
C ASN A 155 -22.61 3.18 -11.48
N PRO A 156 -23.78 3.56 -12.00
CA PRO A 156 -23.98 4.88 -12.63
C PRO A 156 -23.64 6.05 -11.71
N GLY A 157 -22.87 7.01 -12.22
CA GLY A 157 -22.45 8.20 -11.48
C GLY A 157 -21.33 7.97 -10.46
N THR A 158 -20.87 6.74 -10.30
CA THR A 158 -19.81 6.38 -9.36
C THR A 158 -18.43 6.55 -9.99
N ALA A 159 -17.53 7.18 -9.25
CA ALA A 159 -16.12 7.25 -9.60
C ALA A 159 -15.24 6.87 -8.40
N LYS A 160 -14.02 6.40 -8.68
CA LYS A 160 -13.07 6.02 -7.64
C LYS A 160 -11.65 6.49 -7.91
N ALA A 161 -10.95 6.85 -6.84
CA ALA A 161 -9.50 6.78 -6.81
C ALA A 161 -9.10 5.32 -6.54
N ASP A 162 -8.19 4.79 -7.36
CA ASP A 162 -7.78 3.38 -7.33
C ASP A 162 -6.26 3.30 -7.13
N GLY A 163 -5.87 2.94 -5.92
CA GLY A 163 -4.47 2.78 -5.54
C GLY A 163 -4.00 1.33 -5.61
N ALA A 164 -2.70 1.17 -5.77
CA ALA A 164 -2.06 -0.14 -5.81
C ALA A 164 -2.44 -0.98 -4.58
N PHE A 165 -2.60 -2.30 -4.78
CA PHE A 165 -2.97 -3.30 -3.77
C PHE A 165 -4.37 -3.13 -3.17
N GLY A 166 -5.23 -2.33 -3.81
CA GLY A 166 -6.63 -2.16 -3.41
C GLY A 166 -6.88 -1.05 -2.39
N GLN A 167 -6.23 0.09 -2.56
CA GLN A 167 -6.53 1.31 -1.82
C GLN A 167 -7.62 2.07 -2.58
N TYR A 168 -8.83 2.17 -2.05
CA TYR A 168 -9.94 2.81 -2.75
C TYR A 168 -10.55 3.96 -1.98
N ILE A 169 -10.90 5.01 -2.72
CA ILE A 169 -11.90 6.00 -2.32
C ILE A 169 -12.99 5.95 -3.39
N ILE A 170 -14.16 5.42 -3.06
CA ILE A 170 -15.28 5.25 -3.98
C ILE A 170 -16.34 6.29 -3.63
N VAL A 171 -16.68 7.15 -4.57
CA VAL A 171 -17.67 8.22 -4.40
C VAL A 171 -18.92 7.84 -5.19
N MET A 172 -20.04 7.73 -4.51
CA MET A 172 -21.33 7.28 -5.04
C MET A 172 -22.41 8.33 -4.80
N PRO A 173 -22.50 9.34 -5.69
CA PRO A 173 -23.43 10.47 -5.50
C PRO A 173 -24.91 10.06 -5.45
N LYS A 174 -25.31 9.03 -6.20
CA LYS A 174 -26.70 8.55 -6.22
C LYS A 174 -27.11 7.96 -4.88
N GLU A 175 -26.20 7.27 -4.22
CA GLU A 175 -26.40 6.65 -2.92
C GLU A 175 -26.05 7.56 -1.74
N ASP A 176 -25.64 8.80 -2.01
CA ASP A 176 -25.10 9.75 -1.01
C ASP A 176 -24.05 9.09 -0.10
N MET A 177 -23.12 8.34 -0.72
CA MET A 177 -22.20 7.50 0.02
C MET A 177 -20.76 7.62 -0.46
N VAL A 178 -19.84 7.52 0.50
CA VAL A 178 -18.40 7.30 0.27
C VAL A 178 -17.99 5.97 0.89
N ALA A 179 -17.28 5.15 0.13
CA ALA A 179 -16.63 3.96 0.68
C ALA A 179 -15.11 4.07 0.56
N VAL A 180 -14.43 3.74 1.65
CA VAL A 180 -12.97 3.67 1.70
C VAL A 180 -12.55 2.25 1.99
N ILE A 181 -11.60 1.75 1.24
CA ILE A 181 -11.02 0.41 1.42
C ILE A 181 -9.51 0.56 1.48
N THR A 182 -8.90 -0.02 2.50
CA THR A 182 -7.45 -0.17 2.61
C THR A 182 -7.11 -1.64 2.75
N GLN A 183 -6.19 -2.12 1.94
CA GLN A 183 -5.81 -3.54 1.94
C GLN A 183 -4.39 -3.74 1.40
N SER A 184 -3.92 -4.96 1.47
CA SER A 184 -2.62 -5.40 0.91
C SER A 184 -2.82 -6.66 0.10
N MET A 185 -3.49 -6.53 -1.04
CA MET A 185 -3.86 -7.64 -1.92
C MET A 185 -3.17 -7.51 -3.27
N THR A 186 -2.90 -8.64 -3.92
CA THR A 186 -2.29 -8.69 -5.26
C THR A 186 -3.29 -9.10 -6.32
N GLY A 187 -3.11 -8.61 -7.53
CA GLY A 187 -3.90 -9.01 -8.70
C GLY A 187 -5.36 -8.58 -8.62
N ASP A 188 -6.25 -9.43 -9.13
CA ASP A 188 -7.68 -9.13 -9.23
C ASP A 188 -8.44 -9.23 -7.90
N ALA A 189 -7.76 -9.56 -6.81
CA ALA A 189 -8.38 -9.65 -5.49
C ALA A 189 -9.02 -8.32 -5.07
N GLY A 190 -8.39 -7.18 -5.40
CA GLY A 190 -8.92 -5.86 -5.09
C GLY A 190 -10.24 -5.49 -5.80
N ARG A 191 -10.64 -6.20 -6.85
CA ARG A 191 -11.94 -5.98 -7.50
C ARG A 191 -13.09 -6.62 -6.74
N ARG A 192 -12.82 -7.67 -5.97
CA ARG A 192 -13.85 -8.42 -5.22
C ARG A 192 -14.50 -7.55 -4.15
N GLU A 193 -13.76 -6.70 -3.49
CA GLU A 193 -14.27 -5.82 -2.43
C GLU A 193 -15.24 -4.80 -2.99
N GLN A 194 -14.98 -4.25 -4.17
CA GLN A 194 -15.92 -3.36 -4.86
C GLN A 194 -17.19 -4.11 -5.28
N GLU A 195 -17.07 -5.33 -5.80
CA GLU A 195 -18.21 -6.19 -6.12
C GLU A 195 -19.01 -6.55 -4.86
N MET A 196 -18.33 -6.83 -3.76
CA MET A 196 -19.01 -7.10 -2.47
C MET A 196 -19.76 -5.87 -1.97
N LEU A 197 -19.19 -4.66 -2.09
CA LEU A 197 -19.86 -3.42 -1.78
C LEU A 197 -21.16 -3.29 -2.57
N TYR A 198 -21.11 -3.48 -3.89
CA TYR A 198 -22.27 -3.36 -4.76
C TYR A 198 -23.32 -4.45 -4.51
N ARG A 199 -22.90 -5.66 -4.23
CA ARG A 199 -23.80 -6.79 -4.04
C ARG A 199 -24.40 -6.89 -2.63
N LEU A 200 -23.63 -6.52 -1.60
CA LEU A 200 -24.00 -6.76 -0.21
C LEU A 200 -24.40 -5.49 0.55
N VAL A 201 -23.84 -4.34 0.20
CA VAL A 201 -24.11 -3.10 0.92
C VAL A 201 -25.18 -2.26 0.22
N LEU A 202 -25.03 -1.98 -1.07
CA LEU A 202 -25.95 -1.10 -1.79
C LEU A 202 -27.41 -1.55 -1.74
N PRO A 203 -27.76 -2.85 -1.86
CA PRO A 203 -29.16 -3.27 -1.77
C PRO A 203 -29.80 -3.06 -0.39
N GLY A 204 -28.96 -2.90 0.64
CA GLY A 204 -29.40 -2.62 2.02
C GLY A 204 -29.64 -1.14 2.32
N ILE A 205 -29.20 -0.23 1.45
CA ILE A 205 -29.38 1.22 1.65
C ILE A 205 -30.87 1.57 1.49
N LYS A 206 -31.39 2.34 2.44
CA LYS A 206 -32.77 2.83 2.44
C LYS A 206 -32.76 4.35 2.38
N GLU A 207 -33.79 4.93 1.76
CA GLU A 207 -33.96 6.39 1.67
C GLU A 207 -34.20 7.02 3.04
N THR A 208 -34.76 6.27 3.96
CA THR A 208 -35.06 6.73 5.33
C THR A 208 -34.26 5.94 6.34
N TYR A 209 -33.81 6.63 7.38
CA TYR A 209 -33.15 5.99 8.52
C TYR A 209 -34.13 5.05 9.25
N ILE A 210 -33.76 3.79 9.40
CA ILE A 210 -34.51 2.79 10.18
C ILE A 210 -33.72 2.53 11.46
N PRO A 211 -34.23 2.97 12.63
CA PRO A 211 -33.55 2.70 13.90
C PRO A 211 -33.49 1.19 14.17
N ASP A 212 -32.29 0.66 14.36
CA ASP A 212 -32.06 -0.73 14.77
C ASP A 212 -30.90 -0.78 15.78
N GLU A 213 -31.19 -0.44 17.04
CA GLU A 213 -30.20 -0.46 18.11
C GLU A 213 -29.59 -1.86 18.32
N ARG A 214 -30.38 -2.92 18.17
CA ARG A 214 -29.89 -4.29 18.32
C ARG A 214 -28.92 -4.64 17.21
N GLY A 215 -29.26 -4.33 15.98
CA GLY A 215 -28.40 -4.50 14.80
C GLY A 215 -27.12 -3.71 14.95
N TYR A 216 -27.20 -2.45 15.36
CA TYR A 216 -26.03 -1.60 15.61
C TYR A 216 -25.09 -2.19 16.69
N LYS A 217 -25.63 -2.60 17.86
CA LYS A 217 -24.85 -3.24 18.92
C LYS A 217 -24.19 -4.54 18.45
N ASN A 218 -24.89 -5.32 17.62
CA ASN A 218 -24.35 -6.55 17.04
C ASN A 218 -23.23 -6.25 16.04
N LEU A 219 -23.42 -5.27 15.17
CA LEU A 219 -22.41 -4.83 14.20
C LEU A 219 -21.15 -4.30 14.94
N ALA A 220 -21.31 -3.41 15.89
CA ALA A 220 -20.20 -2.85 16.67
C ALA A 220 -19.42 -3.96 17.40
N ARG A 221 -20.11 -4.93 17.99
CA ARG A 221 -19.47 -6.08 18.66
C ARG A 221 -18.69 -6.95 17.65
N LYS A 222 -19.29 -7.20 16.49
CA LYS A 222 -18.65 -7.96 15.43
C LYS A 222 -17.42 -7.22 14.88
N GLN A 223 -17.51 -5.92 14.63
CA GLN A 223 -16.38 -5.10 14.19
C GLN A 223 -15.23 -5.12 15.21
N ALA A 224 -15.53 -4.98 16.51
CA ALA A 224 -14.53 -5.03 17.58
C ALA A 224 -13.86 -6.42 17.70
N SER A 225 -14.51 -7.49 17.22
CA SER A 225 -13.97 -8.85 17.23
C SER A 225 -13.12 -9.19 16.01
N TYR A 226 -13.11 -8.36 14.98
CA TYR A 226 -12.32 -8.63 13.79
C TYR A 226 -10.83 -8.45 14.07
N VAL A 227 -10.08 -9.49 13.79
CA VAL A 227 -8.63 -9.50 13.86
C VAL A 227 -8.10 -10.29 12.66
N LEU A 228 -6.98 -9.86 12.12
CA LEU A 228 -6.31 -10.63 11.07
C LEU A 228 -5.92 -12.01 11.60
N PRO A 229 -6.07 -13.08 10.80
CA PRO A 229 -5.73 -14.44 11.23
C PRO A 229 -4.27 -14.56 11.64
N TYR A 230 -4.02 -14.93 12.88
CA TYR A 230 -2.70 -15.23 13.42
C TYR A 230 -2.03 -16.39 12.67
N ALA A 231 -0.73 -16.58 12.90
CA ALA A 231 -0.07 -17.84 12.52
C ALA A 231 -0.74 -19.00 13.29
N PRO A 232 -1.17 -20.07 12.58
CA PRO A 232 -1.87 -21.19 13.19
C PRO A 232 -0.90 -22.08 14.00
N GLY A 233 -1.42 -22.76 15.02
CA GLY A 233 -0.69 -23.80 15.74
C GLY A 233 -0.64 -23.58 17.26
N LYS A 234 0.27 -24.33 17.91
CA LYS A 234 0.47 -24.34 19.35
C LYS A 234 1.50 -23.30 19.79
N ALA A 235 1.50 -22.93 21.07
CA ALA A 235 2.46 -21.97 21.65
C ALA A 235 3.88 -22.55 21.74
N SER A 236 4.03 -23.86 21.85
CA SER A 236 5.31 -24.53 22.08
C SER A 236 5.41 -25.85 21.31
N SER A 237 6.65 -26.30 21.14
CA SER A 237 6.99 -27.60 20.58
C SER A 237 8.19 -28.16 21.34
N ALA A 238 8.30 -29.50 21.42
CA ALA A 238 9.49 -30.17 21.94
C ALA A 238 10.78 -29.78 21.17
N ARG A 239 10.65 -29.37 19.93
CA ARG A 239 11.76 -28.90 19.08
C ARG A 239 12.29 -27.53 19.49
N GLN A 240 11.50 -26.72 20.17
CA GLN A 240 11.83 -25.32 20.47
C GLN A 240 13.15 -25.17 21.25
N ALA A 241 13.42 -26.04 22.23
CA ALA A 241 14.66 -25.97 22.99
C ALA A 241 15.91 -26.18 22.10
N THR A 242 15.84 -27.10 21.16
CA THR A 242 16.95 -27.43 20.25
C THR A 242 17.27 -26.30 19.27
N ILE A 243 16.24 -25.57 18.78
CA ILE A 243 16.45 -24.50 17.79
C ILE A 243 16.78 -23.15 18.42
N SER A 244 16.42 -22.94 19.68
CA SER A 244 16.52 -21.64 20.37
C SER A 244 17.98 -21.17 20.57
N SER A 245 18.94 -22.05 20.55
CA SER A 245 20.37 -21.74 20.65
C SER A 245 21.11 -21.74 19.30
N THR A 246 20.35 -21.86 18.20
CA THR A 246 20.96 -22.05 16.87
C THR A 246 20.76 -20.82 15.99
N THR A 247 21.85 -20.28 15.48
CA THR A 247 21.83 -19.36 14.35
C THR A 247 22.01 -20.14 13.06
N TYR A 248 21.17 -19.87 12.07
CA TYR A 248 21.23 -20.54 10.77
C TYR A 248 21.76 -19.58 9.72
N GLN A 249 22.74 -20.03 8.94
CA GLN A 249 23.23 -19.31 7.76
C GLN A 249 22.35 -19.62 6.55
N LEU A 250 22.10 -18.60 5.74
CA LEU A 250 21.44 -18.71 4.46
C LEU A 250 22.46 -18.54 3.34
N SER A 251 22.34 -19.33 2.28
CA SER A 251 23.13 -19.09 1.06
C SER A 251 22.86 -17.69 0.51
N LYS A 252 23.82 -17.12 -0.27
CA LYS A 252 23.65 -15.83 -0.94
C LYS A 252 22.32 -15.79 -1.67
N ASN A 253 21.53 -14.77 -1.41
CA ASN A 253 20.16 -14.68 -1.91
C ASN A 253 19.77 -13.24 -2.22
N ARG A 254 18.77 -13.05 -3.07
CA ARG A 254 18.28 -11.74 -3.50
C ARG A 254 17.54 -10.95 -2.41
N LEU A 255 17.20 -11.56 -1.26
CA LEU A 255 16.63 -10.86 -0.12
C LEU A 255 17.71 -10.13 0.70
N GLY A 256 18.98 -10.43 0.46
CA GLY A 256 20.11 -9.92 1.23
C GLY A 256 20.11 -10.43 2.69
N TRP A 257 19.48 -11.57 2.95
CA TRP A 257 19.46 -12.19 4.28
C TRP A 257 20.67 -13.10 4.45
N LYS A 258 21.44 -12.87 5.51
CA LYS A 258 22.67 -13.63 5.84
C LYS A 258 22.38 -14.76 6.81
N THR A 259 21.79 -14.42 7.95
CA THR A 259 21.49 -15.40 8.99
C THR A 259 20.09 -15.18 9.54
N ILE A 260 19.54 -16.24 10.13
CA ILE A 260 18.28 -16.20 10.87
C ILE A 260 18.41 -17.01 12.16
N SER A 261 17.83 -16.51 13.23
CA SER A 261 17.73 -17.23 14.51
C SER A 261 16.35 -17.06 15.12
N ILE A 262 15.97 -18.00 15.97
CA ILE A 262 14.71 -18.03 16.70
C ILE A 262 15.02 -18.24 18.16
N ALA A 263 14.50 -17.38 19.03
CA ALA A 263 14.70 -17.51 20.48
C ALA A 263 13.41 -17.22 21.23
N PRO A 264 13.10 -17.92 22.33
CA PRO A 264 11.99 -17.59 23.20
C PRO A 264 12.29 -16.30 24.00
N GLU A 265 11.27 -15.48 24.20
CA GLU A 265 11.30 -14.30 25.07
C GLU A 265 9.98 -14.19 25.82
N GLY A 266 9.94 -14.76 27.01
CA GLY A 266 8.70 -14.90 27.79
C GLY A 266 7.65 -15.73 27.03
N GLN A 267 6.50 -15.14 26.75
CA GLN A 267 5.42 -15.80 25.96
C GLN A 267 5.56 -15.58 24.44
N ASN A 268 6.61 -14.89 23.99
CA ASN A 268 6.84 -14.58 22.59
C ASN A 268 8.00 -15.40 22.02
N LEU A 269 8.10 -15.43 20.71
CA LEU A 269 9.31 -15.81 19.99
C LEU A 269 9.93 -14.58 19.32
N ILE A 270 11.25 -14.45 19.40
CA ILE A 270 12.01 -13.48 18.63
C ILE A 270 12.57 -14.17 17.40
N VAL A 271 12.19 -13.67 16.23
CA VAL A 271 12.87 -14.03 14.97
C VAL A 271 13.83 -12.90 14.63
N SER A 272 15.13 -13.22 14.61
CA SER A 272 16.18 -12.26 14.26
C SER A 272 16.72 -12.59 12.87
N ILE A 273 16.67 -11.63 11.95
CA ILE A 273 17.14 -11.74 10.57
C ILE A 273 18.30 -10.77 10.39
N ASN A 274 19.51 -11.28 10.17
CA ASN A 274 20.64 -10.45 9.83
C ASN A 274 20.65 -10.20 8.32
N THR A 275 20.74 -8.94 7.93
CA THR A 275 20.67 -8.50 6.55
C THR A 275 21.94 -7.79 6.10
N GLU A 276 22.20 -7.79 4.79
CA GLU A 276 23.41 -7.13 4.22
C GLU A 276 23.39 -5.62 4.43
N LYS A 277 22.20 -4.98 4.34
CA LYS A 277 22.06 -3.52 4.29
C LYS A 277 21.57 -2.89 5.59
N HIS A 278 20.77 -3.62 6.39
CA HIS A 278 20.02 -3.04 7.51
C HIS A 278 20.40 -3.64 8.87
N GLY A 279 21.50 -4.42 8.93
CA GLY A 279 21.89 -5.12 10.15
C GLY A 279 20.87 -6.17 10.58
N THR A 280 20.72 -6.36 11.88
CA THR A 280 19.80 -7.37 12.45
C THR A 280 18.42 -6.78 12.70
N VAL A 281 17.42 -7.32 12.00
CA VAL A 281 16.00 -7.03 12.19
C VAL A 281 15.41 -8.03 13.16
N ARG A 282 14.84 -7.55 14.28
CA ARG A 282 14.24 -8.39 15.33
C ARG A 282 12.73 -8.25 15.30
N LEU A 283 12.03 -9.38 15.14
CA LEU A 283 10.59 -9.48 15.10
C LEU A 283 10.11 -10.22 16.33
N ARG A 284 9.38 -9.54 17.20
CA ARG A 284 8.72 -10.16 18.34
C ARG A 284 7.38 -10.74 17.89
N CYS A 285 7.26 -12.06 17.91
CA CYS A 285 6.09 -12.79 17.44
C CYS A 285 5.28 -13.29 18.63
N GLY A 286 4.00 -12.90 18.72
CA GLY A 286 3.09 -13.37 19.78
C GLY A 286 2.32 -14.64 19.37
N HIS A 287 1.98 -15.47 20.36
CA HIS A 287 1.09 -16.62 20.11
C HIS A 287 -0.37 -16.18 20.25
N LYS A 288 -1.18 -16.37 19.17
CA LYS A 288 -2.58 -15.91 19.11
C LYS A 288 -2.75 -14.42 19.47
N THR A 289 -1.74 -13.63 19.19
CA THR A 289 -1.75 -12.18 19.33
C THR A 289 -0.77 -11.54 18.34
N TRP A 290 -1.03 -10.30 17.95
CA TRP A 290 -0.13 -9.48 17.16
C TRP A 290 0.76 -8.67 18.10
N THR A 291 2.05 -9.00 18.13
CA THR A 291 3.04 -8.27 18.95
C THR A 291 3.86 -7.36 18.04
N THR A 292 4.03 -6.11 18.46
CA THR A 292 4.71 -5.11 17.64
C THR A 292 6.21 -5.04 17.92
N SER A 293 6.97 -4.72 16.86
CA SER A 293 8.39 -4.44 16.89
C SER A 293 8.68 -3.20 16.05
N SER A 294 9.64 -2.38 16.49
CA SER A 294 10.17 -1.28 15.70
C SER A 294 11.34 -1.80 14.86
N VAL A 295 11.28 -1.64 13.54
CA VAL A 295 12.26 -2.20 12.61
C VAL A 295 12.72 -1.17 11.58
N PRO A 296 14.00 -1.22 11.14
CA PRO A 296 14.55 -0.21 10.23
C PRO A 296 14.04 -0.35 8.79
N VAL A 297 13.44 -1.47 8.45
CA VAL A 297 13.02 -1.79 7.08
C VAL A 297 11.76 -2.63 7.07
N ALA A 298 10.87 -2.39 6.11
CA ALA A 298 9.76 -3.28 5.77
C ALA A 298 10.19 -4.29 4.70
N PHE A 299 9.78 -5.55 4.83
CA PHE A 299 10.08 -6.62 3.87
C PHE A 299 8.83 -7.09 3.13
N PRO A 300 8.92 -7.35 1.83
CA PRO A 300 9.95 -6.82 0.95
C PRO A 300 9.78 -5.32 0.79
N PRO A 301 10.84 -4.60 0.52
CA PRO A 301 10.70 -3.24 0.10
C PRO A 301 9.86 -3.23 -1.18
N TYR A 302 8.89 -2.33 -1.28
CA TYR A 302 8.13 -2.16 -2.51
C TYR A 302 9.08 -1.68 -3.61
N SER A 303 9.31 -2.55 -4.60
CA SER A 303 10.41 -2.40 -5.55
C SER A 303 10.34 -1.12 -6.41
N ARG A 304 9.14 -0.57 -6.58
CA ARG A 304 8.96 0.64 -7.40
C ARG A 304 9.36 1.93 -6.70
N SER A 305 9.25 1.97 -5.37
CA SER A 305 9.58 3.16 -4.58
C SER A 305 10.95 3.08 -3.90
N THR A 306 11.51 1.88 -3.71
CA THR A 306 12.74 1.69 -2.94
C THR A 306 14.02 1.74 -3.75
N THR A 307 13.95 1.65 -5.06
CA THR A 307 15.14 1.55 -5.92
C THR A 307 16.02 2.78 -5.86
N GLN A 308 15.53 3.91 -5.33
CA GLN A 308 16.21 5.20 -5.46
C GLN A 308 16.21 6.04 -4.18
N GLY A 309 16.06 5.43 -3.01
CA GLY A 309 15.93 6.18 -1.76
C GLY A 309 14.59 6.91 -1.64
N ALA A 310 13.58 6.45 -2.33
CA ALA A 310 12.27 7.06 -2.46
C ALA A 310 11.40 7.02 -1.19
N PHE A 311 11.89 6.48 -0.08
CA PHE A 311 11.32 6.68 1.25
C PHE A 311 11.80 7.97 1.92
N SER A 312 12.19 8.93 1.13
CA SER A 312 12.65 10.23 1.61
C SER A 312 11.56 11.04 2.36
N GLY A 313 10.38 10.53 2.58
CA GLY A 313 9.39 11.07 3.51
C GLY A 313 9.20 10.23 4.78
N PHE A 314 9.79 9.04 4.86
CA PHE A 314 9.71 8.15 6.01
C PHE A 314 10.98 8.25 6.85
N SER A 315 11.00 9.18 7.80
CA SER A 315 12.13 9.40 8.72
C SER A 315 12.08 8.50 9.96
N LYS A 316 11.03 7.70 10.14
CA LYS A 316 10.82 6.86 11.34
C LYS A 316 10.94 5.36 11.00
N PRO A 317 11.33 4.50 11.97
CA PRO A 317 11.31 3.06 11.78
C PRO A 317 9.88 2.56 11.52
N PHE A 318 9.78 1.42 10.80
CA PHE A 318 8.50 0.76 10.54
C PHE A 318 8.02 -0.01 11.76
N THR A 319 6.70 -0.12 11.90
CA THR A 319 6.06 -0.97 12.89
C THR A 319 5.72 -2.32 12.27
N ALA A 320 6.39 -3.38 12.72
CA ALA A 320 6.10 -4.76 12.35
C ALA A 320 5.20 -5.40 13.42
N ALA A 321 4.02 -5.90 13.02
CA ALA A 321 3.14 -6.70 13.87
C ALA A 321 3.31 -8.17 13.49
N SER A 322 3.71 -9.02 14.44
CA SER A 322 4.05 -10.41 14.17
C SER A 322 3.38 -11.39 15.11
N SER A 323 3.03 -12.56 14.56
CA SER A 323 2.48 -13.69 15.32
C SER A 323 3.18 -14.98 14.95
N TYR A 324 3.11 -15.99 15.83
CA TYR A 324 3.67 -17.30 15.56
C TYR A 324 2.75 -18.44 16.03
N GLY A 325 3.00 -19.63 15.48
CA GLY A 325 2.41 -20.87 15.93
C GLY A 325 3.16 -22.10 15.41
N TRP A 326 3.27 -23.12 16.26
CA TRP A 326 3.78 -24.42 15.88
C TRP A 326 2.65 -25.25 15.27
N LYS A 327 2.69 -25.46 13.96
CA LYS A 327 1.68 -26.25 13.24
C LYS A 327 1.72 -27.72 13.63
N ASP A 328 2.92 -28.22 13.86
CA ASP A 328 3.23 -29.53 14.45
C ASP A 328 4.57 -29.47 15.21
N THR A 329 5.13 -30.63 15.57
CA THR A 329 6.38 -30.73 16.33
C THR A 329 7.55 -30.07 15.60
N ASN A 330 7.59 -30.13 14.28
CA ASN A 330 8.74 -29.75 13.46
C ASN A 330 8.46 -28.55 12.54
N VAL A 331 7.24 -28.00 12.53
CA VAL A 331 6.87 -26.91 11.63
C VAL A 331 6.44 -25.67 12.43
N LEU A 332 7.26 -24.63 12.34
CA LEU A 332 6.95 -23.31 12.91
C LEU A 332 6.52 -22.36 11.79
N GLU A 333 5.41 -21.68 11.99
CA GLU A 333 4.98 -20.59 11.11
C GLU A 333 4.97 -19.26 11.87
N THR A 334 5.48 -18.21 11.22
CA THR A 334 5.34 -16.83 11.68
C THR A 334 4.71 -15.99 10.59
N LYS A 335 3.85 -15.05 10.97
CA LYS A 335 3.26 -14.04 10.08
C LYS A 335 3.66 -12.66 10.56
N THR A 336 4.05 -11.81 9.64
CA THR A 336 4.40 -10.42 9.91
C THR A 336 3.68 -9.50 8.94
N HIS A 337 3.03 -8.45 9.45
CA HIS A 337 2.49 -7.34 8.70
C HIS A 337 3.20 -6.05 9.13
N PHE A 338 3.58 -5.23 8.16
CA PHE A 338 4.08 -3.89 8.45
C PHE A 338 2.89 -2.93 8.49
N VAL A 339 2.58 -2.41 9.68
CA VAL A 339 1.34 -1.65 9.94
C VAL A 339 1.29 -0.35 9.13
N ASP A 340 2.44 0.30 8.97
CA ASP A 340 2.57 1.55 8.24
C ASP A 340 2.90 1.33 6.74
N TRP A 341 2.79 0.09 6.25
CA TRP A 341 3.22 -0.29 4.92
C TRP A 341 2.37 -1.42 4.32
N MET A 342 2.36 -1.52 3.00
CA MET A 342 1.56 -2.53 2.28
C MET A 342 2.18 -3.92 2.26
N SER A 343 3.34 -4.11 2.87
CA SER A 343 4.04 -5.39 2.83
C SER A 343 3.84 -6.24 4.08
N GLY A 344 4.11 -7.50 3.91
CA GLY A 344 4.13 -8.50 4.96
C GLY A 344 4.63 -9.82 4.42
N PHE A 345 4.91 -10.75 5.29
CA PHE A 345 5.38 -12.07 4.90
C PHE A 345 5.02 -13.15 5.91
N THR A 346 5.02 -14.37 5.42
CA THR A 346 4.95 -15.59 6.23
C THR A 346 6.28 -16.33 6.11
N LEU A 347 6.87 -16.68 7.25
CA LEU A 347 8.00 -17.59 7.33
C LEU A 347 7.48 -18.95 7.80
N THR A 348 7.84 -20.01 7.08
CA THR A 348 7.56 -21.38 7.51
C THR A 348 8.86 -22.13 7.61
N PHE A 349 9.19 -22.57 8.81
CA PHE A 349 10.39 -23.35 9.12
C PHE A 349 10.02 -24.81 9.23
N TYR A 350 10.74 -25.64 8.51
CA TYR A 350 10.63 -27.10 8.56
C TYR A 350 11.90 -27.67 9.17
N PHE A 351 11.77 -28.35 10.30
CA PHE A 351 12.89 -28.94 11.06
C PHE A 351 12.92 -30.46 11.01
N GLU A 352 12.19 -31.07 10.08
CA GLU A 352 12.06 -32.55 9.98
C GLU A 352 13.32 -33.25 9.46
N SER A 353 14.10 -32.58 8.63
CA SER A 353 15.30 -33.14 8.01
C SER A 353 16.60 -32.76 8.74
N LYS A 354 17.70 -33.45 8.40
CA LYS A 354 19.07 -33.08 8.85
C LYS A 354 19.43 -31.64 8.43
N THR A 355 18.83 -31.13 7.34
CA THR A 355 18.99 -29.77 6.87
C THR A 355 17.63 -29.09 6.94
N PRO A 356 17.33 -28.30 7.98
CA PRO A 356 16.10 -27.58 8.08
C PRO A 356 15.90 -26.61 6.90
N THR A 357 14.65 -26.32 6.57
CA THR A 357 14.31 -25.46 5.43
C THR A 357 13.42 -24.31 5.86
N LEU A 358 13.69 -23.11 5.35
CA LEU A 358 12.88 -21.92 5.51
C LEU A 358 12.18 -21.60 4.19
N TYR A 359 10.87 -21.46 4.26
CA TYR A 359 10.06 -20.88 3.17
C TYR A 359 9.65 -19.46 3.55
N VAL A 360 9.84 -18.53 2.60
CA VAL A 360 9.42 -17.14 2.72
C VAL A 360 8.37 -16.86 1.66
N LYS A 361 7.17 -16.47 2.09
CA LYS A 361 6.07 -16.08 1.21
C LYS A 361 5.68 -14.65 1.52
N TYR A 362 5.80 -13.77 0.56
CA TYR A 362 5.31 -12.40 0.68
C TYR A 362 3.81 -12.30 0.39
N ASN A 363 3.12 -11.35 1.04
CA ASN A 363 1.68 -11.18 0.87
C ASN A 363 1.30 -10.58 -0.49
N TYR A 364 2.19 -9.85 -1.17
CA TYR A 364 1.92 -9.23 -2.46
C TYR A 364 2.73 -9.79 -3.65
N GLU A 365 3.62 -10.75 -3.44
CA GLU A 365 4.34 -11.44 -4.52
C GLU A 365 3.84 -12.86 -4.69
N LYS A 366 3.69 -13.29 -5.95
CA LYS A 366 3.44 -14.70 -6.25
C LYS A 366 4.67 -15.57 -5.96
N SER A 367 5.85 -14.95 -5.87
CA SER A 367 7.12 -15.65 -5.64
C SER A 367 7.21 -16.16 -4.20
N LYS A 368 7.61 -17.42 -4.09
CA LYS A 368 8.02 -18.05 -2.84
C LYS A 368 9.51 -18.26 -2.90
N TYR A 369 10.17 -18.04 -1.78
CA TYR A 369 11.60 -18.33 -1.63
C TYR A 369 11.78 -19.51 -0.71
N SER A 370 12.76 -20.36 -1.01
CA SER A 370 13.11 -21.50 -0.19
C SER A 370 14.62 -21.50 0.07
N PHE A 371 14.99 -21.68 1.33
CA PHE A 371 16.38 -21.65 1.77
C PHE A 371 16.67 -22.88 2.66
N ALA A 372 17.76 -23.59 2.36
CA ALA A 372 18.34 -24.54 3.30
C ALA A 372 18.95 -23.76 4.47
N LEU A 373 18.65 -24.18 5.69
CA LEU A 373 19.16 -23.58 6.92
C LEU A 373 20.39 -24.39 7.39
N LYS A 374 21.57 -23.80 7.31
CA LYS A 374 22.80 -24.39 7.81
C LYS A 374 23.10 -23.84 9.20
N PRO A 375 23.17 -24.68 10.25
CA PRO A 375 23.60 -24.21 11.57
C PRO A 375 24.95 -23.51 11.48
N GLU A 376 25.09 -22.36 12.14
CA GLU A 376 26.36 -21.65 12.22
C GLU A 376 27.25 -22.35 13.22
N GLY A 377 28.45 -22.81 12.77
CA GLY A 377 29.54 -23.22 13.63
C GLY A 377 29.26 -24.38 14.57
N LYS A 378 29.05 -25.60 14.03
CA LYS A 378 29.69 -26.78 14.59
C LYS A 378 30.78 -27.22 13.59
N LYS A 379 32.03 -26.75 13.85
CA LYS A 379 33.20 -27.37 13.26
C LYS A 379 33.29 -28.86 13.69
#